data_a96d3daf919ce5e9a458868a3c9c4cdb
#
_entry.id   a96d3daf919ce5e9a458868a3c9c4cdb
#
_cell.length_a   1.000
_cell.length_b   1.000
_cell.length_c   1.000
_cell.angle_alpha   90.00
_cell.angle_beta   90.00
_cell.angle_gamma   90.00
#
_symmetry.space_group_name_H-M   'P 1'
#
loop_
_entity.id
_entity.type
_entity.pdbx_description
1 polymer ?
#
loop_
_entity_poly.entity_id
_entity_poly.type
_entity_poly.pdbx_seq_one_letter_code
_entity_poly.pdbx_strand_id
1 'polypeptide(L)'
;TLTFDHLREERGRYSRIRLWGSIGFIVAVMATGALLDIAPPVGVLWVCWTILLGILLYALTLPEAVPLAHAHEDVPIGDILRQSKVKALMAACFAMSAAHGAFYVFYSIHLAAHAYAKTEVGLLWSLGVVAEIVVFMFMARLAKRFSLRVILLACFAAAVVRFLLMGWGVESTAIMIFVQLLHGL
;
A
#
# COMPACT_ATOMS: atom_id res chain seq x y z
N THR A 1 -3.35 -17.28 -2.95
CA THR A 1 -3.63 -16.26 -4.01
C THR A 1 -3.06 -16.74 -5.32
N LEU A 2 -3.66 -16.34 -6.46
CA LEU A 2 -3.22 -16.71 -7.82
C LEU A 2 -1.70 -16.61 -8.00
N THR A 3 -1.08 -15.57 -7.49
CA THR A 3 0.39 -15.39 -7.58
C THR A 3 1.16 -16.45 -6.82
N PHE A 4 0.72 -16.81 -5.60
CA PHE A 4 1.39 -17.85 -4.82
C PHE A 4 1.14 -19.24 -5.40
N ASP A 5 -0.04 -19.46 -5.97
CA ASP A 5 -0.40 -20.73 -6.58
C ASP A 5 0.43 -21.01 -7.85
N HIS A 6 0.77 -19.95 -8.60
CA HIS A 6 1.66 -20.04 -9.76
C HIS A 6 3.15 -20.10 -9.39
N LEU A 7 3.57 -19.42 -8.30
CA LEU A 7 4.98 -19.40 -7.89
C LEU A 7 5.45 -20.68 -7.18
N ARG A 8 4.52 -21.49 -6.66
CA ARG A 8 4.81 -22.74 -5.95
C ARG A 8 5.94 -22.58 -4.92
N GLU A 9 7.11 -23.16 -5.19
CA GLU A 9 8.28 -23.11 -4.30
C GLU A 9 9.12 -21.83 -4.44
N GLU A 10 8.94 -21.04 -5.50
CA GLU A 10 9.72 -19.84 -5.78
C GLU A 10 9.14 -18.58 -5.10
N ARG A 11 8.76 -18.69 -3.82
CA ARG A 11 8.19 -17.56 -3.05
C ARG A 11 9.07 -16.30 -3.03
N GLY A 12 10.38 -16.46 -3.23
CA GLY A 12 11.30 -15.33 -3.35
C GLY A 12 11.09 -14.43 -4.56
N ARG A 13 10.38 -14.91 -5.60
CA ARG A 13 10.04 -14.11 -6.78
C ARG A 13 8.83 -13.20 -6.56
N TYR A 14 8.03 -13.45 -5.51
CA TYR A 14 6.85 -12.63 -5.19
C TYR A 14 7.19 -11.14 -5.05
N SER A 15 8.27 -10.81 -4.36
CA SER A 15 8.71 -9.41 -4.18
C SER A 15 8.99 -8.71 -5.51
N ARG A 16 9.56 -9.42 -6.50
CA ARG A 16 9.82 -8.85 -7.84
C ARG A 16 8.53 -8.62 -8.62
N ILE A 17 7.57 -9.54 -8.52
CA ILE A 17 6.26 -9.38 -9.19
C ILE A 17 5.51 -8.20 -8.57
N ARG A 18 5.50 -8.11 -7.24
CA ARG A 18 4.87 -7.00 -6.53
C ARG A 18 5.50 -5.64 -6.88
N LEU A 19 6.81 -5.59 -7.13
CA LEU A 19 7.53 -4.38 -7.54
C LEU A 19 6.90 -3.74 -8.79
N TRP A 20 6.49 -4.54 -9.79
CA TRP A 20 5.84 -4.03 -10.99
C TRP A 20 4.52 -3.31 -10.69
N GLY A 21 3.77 -3.79 -9.68
CA GLY A 21 2.57 -3.09 -9.21
C GLY A 21 2.87 -1.70 -8.64
N SER A 22 3.94 -1.57 -7.86
CA SER A 22 4.38 -0.29 -7.32
C SER A 22 4.87 0.66 -8.42
N ILE A 23 5.63 0.17 -9.41
CA ILE A 23 6.05 0.96 -10.57
C ILE A 23 4.83 1.44 -11.36
N GLY A 24 3.87 0.53 -11.62
CA GLY A 24 2.63 0.87 -12.31
C GLY A 24 1.82 1.95 -11.57
N PHE A 25 1.77 1.88 -10.24
CA PHE A 25 1.13 2.90 -9.40
C PHE A 25 1.82 4.26 -9.56
N ILE A 26 3.15 4.34 -9.47
CA ILE A 26 3.92 5.58 -9.64
C ILE A 26 3.64 6.20 -11.01
N VAL A 27 3.70 5.39 -12.06
CA VAL A 27 3.42 5.85 -13.44
C VAL A 27 1.99 6.38 -13.55
N ALA A 28 1.01 5.65 -13.02
CA ALA A 28 -0.40 6.05 -13.06
C ALA A 28 -0.65 7.36 -12.30
N VAL A 29 -0.08 7.52 -11.10
CA VAL A 29 -0.23 8.74 -10.28
C VAL A 29 0.41 9.94 -10.95
N MET A 30 1.63 9.79 -11.47
CA MET A 30 2.33 10.88 -12.17
C MET A 30 1.61 11.28 -13.46
N ALA A 31 1.19 10.31 -14.27
CA ALA A 31 0.45 10.58 -15.50
C ALA A 31 -0.91 11.24 -15.21
N THR A 32 -1.61 10.78 -14.17
CA THR A 32 -2.89 11.37 -13.77
C THR A 32 -2.70 12.79 -13.22
N GLY A 33 -1.65 13.03 -12.43
CA GLY A 33 -1.31 14.36 -11.93
C GLY A 33 -1.05 15.35 -13.08
N ALA A 34 -0.22 14.95 -14.06
CA ALA A 34 0.04 15.76 -15.24
C ALA A 34 -1.22 15.99 -16.10
N LEU A 35 -2.07 14.98 -16.24
CA LEU A 35 -3.35 15.11 -16.94
C LEU A 35 -4.26 16.15 -16.26
N LEU A 36 -4.31 16.15 -14.93
CA LEU A 36 -5.16 17.07 -14.15
C LEU A 36 -4.69 18.53 -14.22
N ASP A 37 -3.47 18.80 -14.66
CA ASP A 37 -3.00 20.16 -14.88
C ASP A 37 -3.60 20.79 -16.16
N ILE A 38 -4.03 19.95 -17.11
CA ILE A 38 -4.56 20.37 -18.42
C ILE A 38 -6.02 19.94 -18.65
N ALA A 39 -6.55 19.03 -17.84
CA ALA A 39 -7.89 18.46 -18.01
C ALA A 39 -8.74 18.63 -16.74
N PRO A 40 -10.07 18.68 -16.86
CA PRO A 40 -10.97 18.77 -15.71
C PRO A 40 -10.88 17.47 -14.86
N PRO A 41 -11.23 17.54 -13.54
CA PRO A 41 -11.16 16.39 -12.64
C PRO A 41 -11.94 15.14 -13.08
N VAL A 42 -12.95 15.31 -13.91
CA VAL A 42 -13.71 14.19 -14.51
C VAL A 42 -12.81 13.28 -15.37
N GLY A 43 -11.68 13.78 -15.87
CA GLY A 43 -10.68 13.01 -16.60
C GLY A 43 -10.14 11.82 -15.79
N VAL A 44 -10.08 11.92 -14.46
CA VAL A 44 -9.67 10.81 -13.57
C VAL A 44 -10.58 9.59 -13.74
N LEU A 45 -11.89 9.81 -13.93
CA LEU A 45 -12.84 8.71 -14.12
C LEU A 45 -12.54 7.93 -15.40
N TRP A 46 -12.15 8.63 -16.47
CA TRP A 46 -11.77 7.98 -17.72
C TRP A 46 -10.45 7.19 -17.59
N VAL A 47 -9.49 7.72 -16.86
CA VAL A 47 -8.23 7.00 -16.55
C VAL A 47 -8.54 5.74 -15.74
N CYS A 48 -9.33 5.85 -14.67
CA CYS A 48 -9.74 4.70 -13.87
C CYS A 48 -10.48 3.66 -14.70
N TRP A 49 -11.44 4.09 -15.53
CA TRP A 49 -12.20 3.21 -16.41
C TRP A 49 -11.30 2.45 -17.39
N THR A 50 -10.36 3.16 -18.02
CA THR A 50 -9.40 2.57 -18.98
C THR A 50 -8.51 1.53 -18.30
N ILE A 51 -7.99 1.85 -17.09
CA ILE A 51 -7.16 0.91 -16.31
C ILE A 51 -7.97 -0.32 -15.92
N LEU A 52 -9.19 -0.14 -15.41
CA LEU A 52 -10.06 -1.25 -15.00
C LEU A 52 -10.44 -2.15 -16.19
N LEU A 53 -10.73 -1.55 -17.35
CA LEU A 53 -10.97 -2.31 -18.58
C LEU A 53 -9.73 -3.10 -18.99
N GLY A 54 -8.55 -2.49 -18.93
CA GLY A 54 -7.29 -3.17 -19.21
C GLY A 54 -7.04 -4.36 -18.27
N ILE A 55 -7.31 -4.18 -16.97
CA ILE A 55 -7.21 -5.26 -15.98
C ILE A 55 -8.19 -6.39 -16.32
N LEU A 56 -9.45 -6.07 -16.64
CA LEU A 56 -10.45 -7.05 -17.00
C LEU A 56 -10.02 -7.86 -18.25
N LEU A 57 -9.61 -7.17 -19.32
CA LEU A 57 -9.18 -7.83 -20.55
C LEU A 57 -7.96 -8.73 -20.31
N TYR A 58 -7.00 -8.27 -19.50
CA TYR A 58 -5.84 -9.07 -19.15
C TYR A 58 -6.22 -10.27 -18.27
N ALA A 59 -7.12 -10.09 -17.31
CA ALA A 59 -7.58 -11.16 -16.44
C ALA A 59 -8.24 -12.32 -17.21
N LEU A 60 -8.93 -12.02 -18.32
CA LEU A 60 -9.53 -13.03 -19.20
C LEU A 60 -8.49 -13.91 -19.93
N THR A 61 -7.24 -13.44 -20.00
CA THR A 61 -6.15 -14.21 -20.65
C THR A 61 -5.32 -15.03 -19.66
N LEU A 62 -5.56 -14.87 -18.34
CA LEU A 62 -4.80 -15.60 -17.33
C LEU A 62 -5.22 -17.07 -17.29
N PRO A 63 -4.26 -18.01 -17.35
CA PRO A 63 -4.56 -19.43 -17.16
C PRO A 63 -4.99 -19.69 -15.71
N GLU A 64 -5.91 -20.63 -15.53
CA GLU A 64 -6.29 -21.07 -14.20
C GLU A 64 -5.12 -21.82 -13.52
N ALA A 65 -4.86 -21.45 -12.26
CA ALA A 65 -3.89 -22.18 -11.45
C ALA A 65 -4.51 -23.51 -11.01
N VAL A 66 -3.78 -24.60 -11.20
CA VAL A 66 -4.19 -25.90 -10.68
C VAL A 66 -4.20 -25.83 -9.15
N PRO A 67 -5.34 -26.05 -8.48
CA PRO A 67 -5.41 -26.02 -7.03
C PRO A 67 -4.42 -27.03 -6.45
N LEU A 68 -3.52 -26.58 -5.58
CA LEU A 68 -2.72 -27.50 -4.79
C LEU A 68 -3.66 -28.17 -3.78
N ALA A 69 -3.73 -29.48 -3.80
CA ALA A 69 -4.40 -30.25 -2.76
C ALA A 69 -3.61 -30.04 -1.45
N HIS A 70 -4.03 -29.04 -0.67
CA HIS A 70 -3.53 -28.88 0.68
C HIS A 70 -4.29 -29.90 1.53
N ALA A 71 -3.55 -30.75 2.25
CA ALA A 71 -4.13 -31.50 3.36
C ALA A 71 -4.65 -30.45 4.37
N HIS A 72 -5.95 -30.17 4.33
CA HIS A 72 -6.57 -29.30 5.30
C HIS A 72 -6.67 -30.10 6.61
N GLU A 73 -5.90 -29.71 7.60
CA GLU A 73 -6.35 -29.93 8.97
C GLU A 73 -7.54 -29.01 9.16
N ASP A 74 -8.72 -29.60 9.29
CA ASP A 74 -9.98 -28.87 9.50
C ASP A 74 -9.99 -28.23 10.90
N VAL A 75 -9.21 -27.16 11.09
CA VAL A 75 -9.29 -26.36 12.30
C VAL A 75 -10.50 -25.44 12.15
N PRO A 76 -11.52 -25.55 13.03
CA PRO A 76 -12.68 -24.68 12.96
C PRO A 76 -12.28 -23.21 13.04
N ILE A 77 -12.66 -22.41 12.05
CA ILE A 77 -12.35 -20.97 11.98
C ILE A 77 -12.78 -20.27 13.28
N GLY A 78 -13.86 -20.71 13.93
CA GLY A 78 -14.35 -20.19 15.19
C GLY A 78 -13.32 -20.28 16.32
N ASP A 79 -12.54 -21.36 16.39
CA ASP A 79 -11.54 -21.56 17.45
C ASP A 79 -10.31 -20.66 17.22
N ILE A 80 -9.95 -20.42 15.97
CA ILE A 80 -8.91 -19.45 15.60
C ILE A 80 -9.34 -18.05 16.01
N LEU A 81 -10.55 -17.64 15.66
CA LEU A 81 -11.09 -16.30 15.97
C LEU A 81 -11.33 -16.05 17.47
N ARG A 82 -11.49 -17.10 18.28
CA ARG A 82 -11.61 -16.98 19.75
C ARG A 82 -10.30 -16.62 20.44
N GLN A 83 -9.16 -16.89 19.83
CA GLN A 83 -7.85 -16.60 20.42
C GLN A 83 -7.65 -15.10 20.61
N SER A 84 -7.28 -14.67 21.83
CA SER A 84 -7.05 -13.26 22.16
C SER A 84 -5.97 -12.61 21.29
N LYS A 85 -4.94 -13.37 20.92
CA LYS A 85 -3.87 -12.91 20.01
C LYS A 85 -4.40 -12.59 18.61
N VAL A 86 -5.30 -13.41 18.09
CA VAL A 86 -5.92 -13.22 16.76
C VAL A 86 -6.85 -12.02 16.81
N LYS A 87 -7.66 -11.88 17.85
CA LYS A 87 -8.54 -10.70 18.04
C LYS A 87 -7.74 -9.40 18.12
N ALA A 88 -6.65 -9.39 18.89
CA ALA A 88 -5.77 -8.23 19.01
C ALA A 88 -5.13 -7.86 17.65
N LEU A 89 -4.66 -8.84 16.89
CA LEU A 89 -4.11 -8.62 15.56
C LEU A 89 -5.17 -8.06 14.59
N MET A 90 -6.37 -8.65 14.58
CA MET A 90 -7.47 -8.18 13.74
C MET A 90 -7.88 -6.74 14.09
N ALA A 91 -7.99 -6.42 15.40
CA ALA A 91 -8.30 -5.06 15.84
C ALA A 91 -7.20 -4.07 15.42
N ALA A 92 -5.94 -4.44 15.54
CA ALA A 92 -4.81 -3.63 15.12
C ALA A 92 -4.80 -3.39 13.59
N CYS A 93 -5.02 -4.45 12.79
CA CYS A 93 -5.15 -4.33 11.34
C CYS A 93 -6.36 -3.46 10.94
N PHE A 94 -7.49 -3.63 11.62
CA PHE A 94 -8.68 -2.81 11.39
C PHE A 94 -8.40 -1.33 11.66
N ALA A 95 -7.82 -1.01 12.82
CA ALA A 95 -7.50 0.37 13.18
C ALA A 95 -6.51 1.01 12.19
N MET A 96 -5.47 0.26 11.77
CA MET A 96 -4.53 0.72 10.76
C MET A 96 -5.21 0.96 9.41
N SER A 97 -6.06 0.04 8.96
CA SER A 97 -6.80 0.20 7.71
C SER A 97 -7.77 1.38 7.75
N ALA A 98 -8.43 1.62 8.89
CA ALA A 98 -9.32 2.77 9.07
C ALA A 98 -8.54 4.10 8.99
N ALA A 99 -7.38 4.18 9.65
CA ALA A 99 -6.51 5.36 9.60
C ALA A 99 -5.99 5.62 8.17
N HIS A 100 -5.58 4.56 7.45
CA HIS A 100 -5.14 4.67 6.06
C HIS A 100 -6.29 4.99 5.11
N GLY A 101 -7.50 4.50 5.35
CA GLY A 101 -8.67 4.87 4.57
C GLY A 101 -8.92 6.38 4.59
N ALA A 102 -8.88 7.00 5.76
CA ALA A 102 -8.96 8.45 5.91
C ALA A 102 -7.80 9.17 5.18
N PHE A 103 -6.58 8.66 5.33
CA PHE A 103 -5.41 9.20 4.64
C PHE A 103 -5.56 9.17 3.11
N TYR A 104 -5.96 8.06 2.53
CA TYR A 104 -6.11 7.93 1.07
C TYR A 104 -7.17 8.89 0.50
N VAL A 105 -8.23 9.17 1.26
CA VAL A 105 -9.29 10.09 0.82
C VAL A 105 -8.86 11.55 0.98
N PHE A 106 -8.31 11.90 2.13
CA PHE A 106 -8.16 13.31 2.51
C PHE A 106 -6.77 13.89 2.28
N TYR A 107 -5.72 13.09 2.13
CA TYR A 107 -4.35 13.59 2.03
C TYR A 107 -4.14 14.56 0.88
N SER A 108 -4.58 14.22 -0.33
CA SER A 108 -4.46 15.11 -1.48
C SER A 108 -5.27 16.39 -1.33
N ILE A 109 -6.46 16.30 -0.71
CA ILE A 109 -7.34 17.45 -0.44
C ILE A 109 -6.67 18.35 0.60
N HIS A 110 -6.09 17.77 1.65
CA HIS A 110 -5.38 18.50 2.70
C HIS A 110 -4.16 19.26 2.15
N LEU A 111 -3.35 18.63 1.31
CA LEU A 111 -2.23 19.29 0.66
C LEU A 111 -2.68 20.42 -0.28
N ALA A 112 -3.72 20.19 -1.08
CA ALA A 112 -4.26 21.20 -1.98
C ALA A 112 -4.82 22.42 -1.23
N ALA A 113 -5.44 22.20 -0.05
CA ALA A 113 -5.91 23.28 0.82
C ALA A 113 -4.77 24.14 1.40
N HIS A 114 -3.53 23.59 1.43
CA HIS A 114 -2.31 24.30 1.87
C HIS A 114 -1.43 24.71 0.67
N ALA A 115 -2.06 24.96 -0.48
CA ALA A 115 -1.42 25.50 -1.68
C ALA A 115 -0.33 24.63 -2.34
N TYR A 116 -0.27 23.33 -2.05
CA TYR A 116 0.57 22.40 -2.79
C TYR A 116 0.07 22.23 -4.22
N ALA A 117 0.97 22.30 -5.20
CA ALA A 117 0.65 22.03 -6.60
C ALA A 117 0.30 20.53 -6.78
N LYS A 118 -0.55 20.23 -7.77
CA LYS A 118 -0.95 18.83 -8.05
C LYS A 118 0.23 17.93 -8.35
N THR A 119 1.25 18.47 -9.05
CA THR A 119 2.50 17.78 -9.32
C THR A 119 3.26 17.45 -8.02
N GLU A 120 3.31 18.37 -7.04
CA GLU A 120 3.97 18.14 -5.74
C GLU A 120 3.23 17.05 -4.95
N VAL A 121 1.90 17.06 -4.97
CA VAL A 121 1.08 15.99 -4.38
C VAL A 121 1.42 14.64 -5.01
N GLY A 122 1.52 14.57 -6.35
CA GLY A 122 1.92 13.37 -7.07
C GLY A 122 3.32 12.88 -6.71
N LEU A 123 4.28 13.79 -6.58
CA LEU A 123 5.65 13.48 -6.15
C LEU A 123 5.69 12.93 -4.72
N LEU A 124 4.95 13.52 -3.80
CA LEU A 124 4.85 13.03 -2.42
C LEU A 124 4.24 11.63 -2.37
N TRP A 125 3.17 11.36 -3.12
CA TRP A 125 2.61 10.01 -3.24
C TRP A 125 3.64 9.02 -3.78
N SER A 126 4.35 9.38 -4.84
CA SER A 126 5.38 8.54 -5.45
C SER A 126 6.53 8.25 -4.48
N LEU A 127 6.94 9.26 -3.69
CA LEU A 127 7.97 9.10 -2.66
C LEU A 127 7.57 8.08 -1.60
N GLY A 128 6.29 8.10 -1.15
CA GLY A 128 5.76 7.11 -0.20
C GLY A 128 5.88 5.68 -0.75
N VAL A 129 5.52 5.48 -2.02
CA VAL A 129 5.63 4.17 -2.67
C VAL A 129 7.09 3.74 -2.85
N VAL A 130 7.99 4.66 -3.18
CA VAL A 130 9.43 4.36 -3.25
C VAL A 130 9.96 3.94 -1.88
N ALA A 131 9.56 4.62 -0.81
CA ALA A 131 9.93 4.23 0.56
C ALA A 131 9.40 2.82 0.90
N GLU A 132 8.17 2.49 0.53
CA GLU A 132 7.58 1.15 0.68
C GLU A 132 8.43 0.09 -0.06
N ILE A 133 8.81 0.35 -1.30
CA ILE A 133 9.67 -0.56 -2.10
C ILE A 133 10.98 -0.83 -1.36
N VAL A 134 11.65 0.22 -0.86
CA VAL A 134 12.92 0.11 -0.14
C VAL A 134 12.74 -0.75 1.11
N VAL A 135 11.71 -0.49 1.93
CA VAL A 135 11.42 -1.30 3.13
C VAL A 135 11.16 -2.76 2.76
N PHE A 136 10.38 -3.03 1.72
CA PHE A 136 10.15 -4.41 1.25
C PHE A 136 11.44 -5.13 0.84
N MET A 137 12.37 -4.44 0.20
CA MET A 137 13.68 -5.05 -0.15
C MET A 137 14.48 -5.46 1.07
N PHE A 138 14.34 -4.75 2.19
CA PHE A 138 15.04 -5.05 3.44
C PHE A 138 14.24 -5.91 4.42
N MET A 139 12.94 -6.13 4.18
CA MET A 139 12.04 -6.81 5.10
C MET A 139 12.53 -8.20 5.50
N ALA A 140 13.08 -8.98 4.57
CA ALA A 140 13.63 -10.30 4.87
C ALA A 140 14.83 -10.25 5.85
N ARG A 141 15.64 -9.17 5.80
CA ARG A 141 16.75 -8.94 6.74
C ARG A 141 16.24 -8.48 8.09
N LEU A 142 15.25 -7.58 8.10
CA LEU A 142 14.60 -7.10 9.33
C LEU A 142 13.94 -8.25 10.09
N ALA A 143 13.19 -9.10 9.40
CA ALA A 143 12.50 -10.25 10.00
C ALA A 143 13.45 -11.31 10.58
N LYS A 144 14.71 -11.36 10.11
CA LYS A 144 15.76 -12.21 10.70
C LYS A 144 16.37 -11.61 11.97
N ARG A 145 16.34 -10.27 12.10
CA ARG A 145 17.00 -9.54 13.20
C ARG A 145 16.02 -9.17 14.32
N PHE A 146 14.78 -8.90 14.00
CA PHE A 146 13.76 -8.44 14.93
C PHE A 146 12.56 -9.38 14.89
N SER A 147 11.88 -9.54 16.04
CA SER A 147 10.62 -10.28 16.08
C SER A 147 9.52 -9.54 15.32
N LEU A 148 8.60 -10.29 14.73
CA LEU A 148 7.45 -9.72 14.00
C LEU A 148 6.64 -8.75 14.88
N ARG A 149 6.58 -9.01 16.20
CA ARG A 149 5.91 -8.11 17.15
C ARG A 149 6.61 -6.74 17.23
N VAL A 150 7.94 -6.73 17.30
CA VAL A 150 8.73 -5.48 17.35
C VAL A 150 8.55 -4.71 16.06
N ILE A 151 8.62 -5.37 14.91
CA ILE A 151 8.41 -4.75 13.60
C ILE A 151 7.01 -4.11 13.55
N LEU A 152 5.97 -4.85 13.94
CA LEU A 152 4.59 -4.36 13.93
C LEU A 152 4.40 -3.13 14.84
N LEU A 153 4.97 -3.17 16.05
CA LEU A 153 4.90 -2.04 16.98
C LEU A 153 5.66 -0.82 16.44
N ALA A 154 6.81 -1.01 15.78
CA ALA A 154 7.54 0.07 15.11
C ALA A 154 6.72 0.69 13.97
N CYS A 155 6.05 -0.12 13.16
CA CYS A 155 5.14 0.36 12.11
C CYS A 155 4.00 1.20 12.69
N PHE A 156 3.36 0.76 13.79
CA PHE A 156 2.31 1.54 14.43
C PHE A 156 2.84 2.85 15.02
N ALA A 157 4.00 2.83 15.68
CA ALA A 157 4.63 4.03 16.20
C ALA A 157 4.97 5.01 15.08
N ALA A 158 5.55 4.53 13.98
CA ALA A 158 5.84 5.34 12.80
C ALA A 158 4.55 5.94 12.20
N ALA A 159 3.46 5.18 12.13
CA ALA A 159 2.17 5.67 11.64
C ALA A 159 1.63 6.79 12.54
N VAL A 160 1.69 6.65 13.87
CA VAL A 160 1.27 7.72 14.80
C VAL A 160 2.08 8.99 14.59
N VAL A 161 3.42 8.88 14.58
CA VAL A 161 4.31 10.04 14.33
C VAL A 161 4.01 10.69 12.98
N ARG A 162 3.81 9.87 11.95
CA ARG A 162 3.47 10.33 10.60
C ARG A 162 2.18 11.15 10.57
N PHE A 163 1.10 10.63 11.16
CA PHE A 163 -0.19 11.34 11.15
C PHE A 163 -0.14 12.64 11.98
N LEU A 164 0.58 12.65 13.09
CA LEU A 164 0.78 13.86 13.89
C LEU A 164 1.57 14.92 13.10
N LEU A 165 2.69 14.55 12.49
CA LEU A 165 3.50 15.47 11.68
C LEU A 165 2.74 15.98 10.46
N MET A 166 1.91 15.15 9.83
CA MET A 166 1.07 15.55 8.71
C MET A 166 0.02 16.61 9.12
N GLY A 167 -0.59 16.47 10.30
CA GLY A 167 -1.59 17.42 10.78
C GLY A 167 -0.99 18.76 11.18
N TRP A 168 0.20 18.79 11.79
CA TRP A 168 0.80 20.03 12.31
C TRP A 168 1.91 20.60 11.45
N GLY A 169 2.53 19.81 10.59
CA GLY A 169 3.71 20.21 9.81
C GLY A 169 3.43 20.41 8.32
N VAL A 170 2.18 20.48 7.90
CA VAL A 170 1.80 20.54 6.48
C VAL A 170 2.37 21.75 5.75
N GLU A 171 2.65 22.86 6.43
CA GLU A 171 3.24 24.05 5.82
C GLU A 171 4.71 23.85 5.42
N SER A 172 5.39 22.83 5.96
CA SER A 172 6.76 22.51 5.66
C SER A 172 6.89 21.33 4.71
N THR A 173 7.32 21.60 3.47
CA THR A 173 7.59 20.54 2.47
C THR A 173 8.62 19.53 2.98
N ALA A 174 9.61 19.95 3.76
CA ALA A 174 10.60 19.05 4.35
C ALA A 174 9.94 18.05 5.32
N ILE A 175 8.97 18.50 6.14
CA ILE A 175 8.22 17.62 7.02
C ILE A 175 7.35 16.67 6.17
N MET A 176 6.71 17.14 5.10
CA MET A 176 5.92 16.29 4.23
C MET A 176 6.76 15.23 3.52
N ILE A 177 7.98 15.53 3.11
CA ILE A 177 8.94 14.56 2.59
C ILE A 177 9.24 13.50 3.65
N PHE A 178 9.57 13.92 4.88
CA PHE A 178 9.84 12.98 5.97
C PHE A 178 8.63 12.09 6.31
N VAL A 179 7.45 12.67 6.34
CA VAL A 179 6.16 11.95 6.52
C VAL A 179 5.99 10.84 5.47
N GLN A 180 6.35 11.12 4.22
CA GLN A 180 6.25 10.11 3.16
C GLN A 180 7.34 9.05 3.25
N LEU A 181 8.52 9.37 3.75
CA LEU A 181 9.53 8.34 4.03
C LEU A 181 9.07 7.38 5.13
N LEU A 182 8.34 7.87 6.14
CA LEU A 182 7.72 7.02 7.17
C LEU A 182 6.57 6.15 6.64
N HIS A 183 6.03 6.47 5.46
CA HIS A 183 4.94 5.69 4.86
C HIS A 183 5.35 4.26 4.50
N GLY A 184 6.62 4.03 4.22
CA GLY A 184 7.15 2.71 3.89
C GLY A 184 7.18 1.71 5.06
N LEU A 185 7.04 2.19 6.29
CA LEU A 185 7.05 1.38 7.52
C LEU A 185 5.65 0.95 7.90
#